data_eb447cdd79f9bdaa3a6352c79ebcef05
#
_entry.id   eb447cdd79f9bdaa3a6352c79ebcef05
#
_cell.length_a   1.000
_cell.length_b   1.000
_cell.length_c   1.000
_cell.angle_alpha   90.00
_cell.angle_beta   90.00
_cell.angle_gamma   90.00
#
_symmetry.space_group_name_H-M   'P 1'
#
loop_
_entity.id
_entity.type
_entity.pdbx_description
1 polymer ?
#
loop_
_entity_poly.entity_id
_entity_poly.type
_entity_poly.pdbx_seq_one_letter_code
_entity_poly.pdbx_strand_id
1 'polypeptide(L)'
;MDGAIQSGDLKLAAHIAQPSRAAAGPRPALVLCHGFPAGPRGALTSAQTYPDLADHLVAETGWTVVAFNFRGTGESEGNFSLLGWLDDVRAAVDYAVDMPRTGGVWVAGSSAGGALALCEAAEDDRILGVATLAAPAEFDNWASDARAFLAHCRLVGVIRDSSFPPDVEAWAAEFKKVQPLAAVAEIPPRPLVLMHGSDDPTVPVSDARALADAADGQADLRVIAGAGHRLRHDPRAVAALMGWMERQGVH
;
A
#
# COMPACT_ATOMS: atom_id res chain seq x y z
N MET A 1 8.56 -10.99 12.86
CA MET A 1 8.04 -12.38 13.00
C MET A 1 7.25 -12.70 11.76
N ASP A 2 7.59 -13.77 11.08
CA ASP A 2 6.87 -14.18 9.89
C ASP A 2 5.52 -14.78 10.26
N GLY A 3 4.48 -14.39 9.54
CA GLY A 3 3.10 -14.78 9.76
C GLY A 3 2.34 -14.95 8.45
N ALA A 4 1.07 -15.27 8.54
CA ALA A 4 0.17 -15.33 7.40
C ALA A 4 -1.14 -14.59 7.71
N ILE A 5 -1.66 -13.88 6.73
CA ILE A 5 -2.95 -13.21 6.77
C ILE A 5 -3.91 -13.98 5.86
N GLN A 6 -5.12 -14.25 6.34
CA GLN A 6 -6.15 -14.90 5.53
C GLN A 6 -6.91 -13.84 4.74
N SER A 7 -6.91 -13.95 3.39
CA SER A 7 -7.68 -13.10 2.48
C SER A 7 -8.60 -13.99 1.64
N GLY A 8 -9.87 -14.10 2.02
CA GLY A 8 -10.77 -15.12 1.48
C GLY A 8 -10.18 -16.52 1.70
N ASP A 9 -10.03 -17.30 0.63
CA ASP A 9 -9.44 -18.63 0.66
C ASP A 9 -7.90 -18.64 0.53
N LEU A 10 -7.26 -17.47 0.39
CA LEU A 10 -5.83 -17.35 0.14
C LEU A 10 -5.06 -17.02 1.41
N LYS A 11 -3.84 -17.53 1.51
CA LYS A 11 -2.87 -17.16 2.54
C LYS A 11 -1.87 -16.16 1.96
N LEU A 12 -1.78 -15.01 2.59
CA LEU A 12 -0.81 -13.97 2.28
C LEU A 12 0.37 -14.05 3.25
N ALA A 13 1.58 -14.13 2.73
CA ALA A 13 2.77 -14.06 3.56
C ALA A 13 2.89 -12.65 4.18
N ALA A 14 3.20 -12.58 5.46
CA ALA A 14 3.30 -11.32 6.19
C ALA A 14 4.50 -11.32 7.14
N HIS A 15 5.06 -10.14 7.37
CA HIS A 15 6.04 -9.84 8.41
C HIS A 15 5.40 -8.89 9.43
N ILE A 16 5.24 -9.38 10.65
CA ILE A 16 4.68 -8.60 11.75
C ILE A 16 5.82 -8.13 12.65
N ALA A 17 6.16 -6.86 12.54
CA ALA A 17 7.17 -6.22 13.37
C ALA A 17 6.51 -5.58 14.60
N GLN A 18 7.03 -5.91 15.78
CA GLN A 18 6.53 -5.40 17.06
C GLN A 18 7.67 -4.93 17.94
N PRO A 19 7.48 -3.87 18.74
CA PRO A 19 8.49 -3.44 19.69
C PRO A 19 8.85 -4.55 20.69
N SER A 20 10.14 -4.70 20.95
CA SER A 20 10.66 -5.74 21.86
C SER A 20 10.21 -5.57 23.33
N ARG A 21 9.89 -4.34 23.75
CA ARG A 21 9.37 -4.05 25.08
C ARG A 21 7.86 -4.06 25.09
N ALA A 22 7.24 -4.79 25.98
CA ALA A 22 5.80 -4.68 26.22
C ALA A 22 5.46 -3.26 26.71
N ALA A 23 4.59 -2.54 25.97
CA ALA A 23 4.03 -1.30 26.48
C ALA A 23 2.97 -1.59 27.53
N ALA A 24 2.73 -0.63 28.41
CA ALA A 24 1.70 -0.74 29.42
C ALA A 24 0.26 -0.59 28.85
N GLY A 25 0.10 -0.10 27.61
CA GLY A 25 -1.20 0.19 26.96
C GLY A 25 -1.30 -0.27 25.51
N PRO A 26 -2.43 0.02 24.86
CA PRO A 26 -2.61 -0.18 23.42
C PRO A 26 -1.58 0.57 22.60
N ARG A 27 -1.26 0.06 21.39
CA ARG A 27 -0.30 0.66 20.47
C ARG A 27 -0.92 0.89 19.10
N PRO A 28 -0.53 1.97 18.40
CA PRO A 28 -0.89 2.14 17.01
C PRO A 28 -0.31 1.01 16.15
N ALA A 29 -1.07 0.60 15.14
CA ALA A 29 -0.62 -0.34 14.13
C ALA A 29 -0.60 0.32 12.74
N LEU A 30 0.44 0.06 11.96
CA LEU A 30 0.57 0.47 10.57
C LEU A 30 0.50 -0.75 9.67
N VAL A 31 -0.47 -0.79 8.75
CA VAL A 31 -0.47 -1.73 7.62
C VAL A 31 0.37 -1.12 6.50
N LEU A 32 1.37 -1.85 6.03
CA LEU A 32 2.34 -1.38 5.02
C LEU A 32 2.18 -2.14 3.71
N CYS A 33 1.68 -1.45 2.68
CA CYS A 33 1.35 -1.97 1.37
C CYS A 33 2.48 -1.70 0.36
N HIS A 34 2.99 -2.75 -0.29
CA HIS A 34 4.00 -2.59 -1.34
C HIS A 34 3.40 -2.18 -2.69
N GLY A 35 4.24 -1.68 -3.61
CA GLY A 35 3.85 -1.34 -4.97
C GLY A 35 3.81 -2.53 -5.93
N PHE A 36 3.38 -2.27 -7.17
CA PHE A 36 3.43 -3.28 -8.24
C PHE A 36 4.89 -3.64 -8.56
N PRO A 37 5.21 -4.94 -8.74
CA PRO A 37 6.56 -5.38 -9.00
C PRO A 37 7.13 -4.86 -10.32
N ALA A 38 8.43 -4.62 -10.34
CA ALA A 38 9.14 -4.17 -11.53
C ALA A 38 10.13 -5.24 -12.02
N GLY A 39 10.23 -5.37 -13.36
CA GLY A 39 11.17 -6.25 -14.03
C GLY A 39 10.78 -7.74 -14.04
N PRO A 40 11.45 -8.54 -14.87
CA PRO A 40 11.16 -9.96 -15.00
C PRO A 40 11.28 -10.69 -13.65
N ARG A 41 10.26 -11.47 -13.28
CA ARG A 41 10.14 -12.17 -11.99
C ARG A 41 10.19 -11.25 -10.75
N GLY A 42 9.93 -9.95 -10.93
CA GLY A 42 9.98 -8.97 -9.85
C GLY A 42 9.00 -9.26 -8.70
N ALA A 43 7.93 -10.03 -8.97
CA ALA A 43 6.99 -10.48 -7.95
C ALA A 43 7.64 -11.29 -6.82
N LEU A 44 8.71 -12.04 -7.09
CA LEU A 44 9.42 -12.84 -6.09
C LEU A 44 10.19 -11.97 -5.08
N THR A 45 10.56 -10.76 -5.46
CA THR A 45 11.45 -9.89 -4.69
C THR A 45 10.84 -8.54 -4.31
N SER A 46 9.62 -8.25 -4.78
CA SER A 46 9.00 -6.92 -4.63
C SER A 46 8.85 -6.48 -3.18
N ALA A 47 8.58 -7.40 -2.28
CA ALA A 47 8.37 -7.13 -0.86
C ALA A 47 9.59 -7.45 0.02
N GLN A 48 10.72 -7.91 -0.53
CA GLN A 48 11.90 -8.33 0.27
C GLN A 48 12.48 -7.27 1.19
N THR A 49 12.35 -5.99 0.84
CA THR A 49 12.87 -4.88 1.65
C THR A 49 11.83 -4.28 2.60
N TYR A 50 10.59 -4.75 2.57
CA TYR A 50 9.53 -4.26 3.45
C TYR A 50 9.63 -4.77 4.88
N PRO A 51 10.10 -6.01 5.16
CA PRO A 51 10.44 -6.43 6.52
C PRO A 51 11.47 -5.53 7.18
N ASP A 52 12.56 -5.18 6.50
CA ASP A 52 13.60 -4.28 7.04
C ASP A 52 13.04 -2.88 7.30
N LEU A 53 12.21 -2.36 6.40
CA LEU A 53 11.53 -1.08 6.60
C LEU A 53 10.56 -1.15 7.79
N ALA A 54 9.79 -2.23 7.92
CA ALA A 54 8.88 -2.42 9.04
C ALA A 54 9.63 -2.46 10.38
N ASP A 55 10.73 -3.21 10.45
CA ASP A 55 11.56 -3.30 11.65
C ASP A 55 12.19 -1.95 12.00
N HIS A 56 12.63 -1.18 11.00
CA HIS A 56 13.15 0.17 11.21
C HIS A 56 12.06 1.12 11.75
N LEU A 57 10.87 1.13 11.13
CA LEU A 57 9.75 1.96 11.61
C LEU A 57 9.37 1.61 13.04
N VAL A 58 9.33 0.32 13.39
CA VAL A 58 9.04 -0.15 14.76
C VAL A 58 10.10 0.34 15.75
N ALA A 59 11.38 0.23 15.39
CA ALA A 59 12.48 0.64 16.25
C ALA A 59 12.43 2.13 16.60
N GLU A 60 12.08 2.97 15.62
CA GLU A 60 12.08 4.43 15.77
C GLU A 60 10.77 4.95 16.39
N THR A 61 9.60 4.37 16.03
CA THR A 61 8.30 4.94 16.44
C THR A 61 7.61 4.19 17.57
N GLY A 62 8.02 2.94 17.84
CA GLY A 62 7.36 2.08 18.81
C GLY A 62 5.99 1.56 18.38
N TRP A 63 5.57 1.77 17.13
CA TRP A 63 4.34 1.22 16.58
C TRP A 63 4.47 -0.29 16.32
N THR A 64 3.36 -0.96 16.09
CA THR A 64 3.34 -2.25 15.41
C THR A 64 3.26 -2.02 13.92
N VAL A 65 4.02 -2.78 13.09
CA VAL A 65 3.94 -2.68 11.63
C VAL A 65 3.62 -4.05 11.05
N VAL A 66 2.55 -4.11 10.24
CA VAL A 66 2.12 -5.29 9.49
C VAL A 66 2.48 -5.08 8.03
N ALA A 67 3.60 -5.62 7.58
CA ALA A 67 3.98 -5.68 6.17
C ALA A 67 3.56 -7.02 5.59
N PHE A 68 2.95 -7.03 4.41
CA PHE A 68 2.48 -8.25 3.78
C PHE A 68 2.77 -8.27 2.28
N ASN A 69 2.74 -9.44 1.69
CA ASN A 69 2.82 -9.64 0.26
C ASN A 69 1.42 -9.76 -0.31
N PHE A 70 1.06 -8.93 -1.27
CA PHE A 70 -0.19 -9.10 -2.02
C PHE A 70 -0.27 -10.47 -2.71
N ARG A 71 -1.48 -10.97 -2.97
CA ARG A 71 -1.67 -12.20 -3.77
C ARG A 71 -0.86 -12.16 -5.05
N GLY A 72 -0.26 -13.28 -5.41
CA GLY A 72 0.62 -13.38 -6.59
C GLY A 72 2.03 -12.83 -6.37
N THR A 73 2.39 -12.31 -5.19
CA THR A 73 3.75 -11.82 -4.90
C THR A 73 4.42 -12.59 -3.76
N GLY A 74 5.74 -12.63 -3.77
CA GLY A 74 6.53 -13.35 -2.75
C GLY A 74 6.03 -14.77 -2.54
N GLU A 75 5.77 -15.15 -1.31
CA GLU A 75 5.23 -16.43 -0.91
C GLU A 75 3.69 -16.43 -0.76
N SER A 76 3.02 -15.31 -1.06
CA SER A 76 1.57 -15.25 -1.05
C SER A 76 0.95 -16.09 -2.16
N GLU A 77 -0.17 -16.72 -1.86
CA GLU A 77 -0.95 -17.50 -2.81
C GLU A 77 -1.68 -16.62 -3.84
N GLY A 78 -2.31 -17.26 -4.83
CA GLY A 78 -3.18 -16.63 -5.81
C GLY A 78 -2.48 -15.95 -6.96
N ASN A 79 -3.23 -15.14 -7.69
CA ASN A 79 -2.82 -14.37 -8.86
C ASN A 79 -3.31 -12.93 -8.74
N PHE A 80 -2.61 -12.02 -9.40
CA PHE A 80 -2.96 -10.61 -9.39
C PHE A 80 -4.32 -10.33 -10.02
N SER A 81 -5.19 -9.67 -9.29
CA SER A 81 -6.28 -8.83 -9.77
C SER A 81 -6.34 -7.56 -8.91
N LEU A 82 -6.76 -6.44 -9.48
CA LEU A 82 -6.69 -5.18 -8.74
C LEU A 82 -7.70 -5.14 -7.58
N LEU A 83 -8.91 -5.66 -7.80
CA LEU A 83 -9.90 -5.84 -6.74
C LEU A 83 -9.42 -6.85 -5.69
N GLY A 84 -8.75 -7.93 -6.13
CA GLY A 84 -8.14 -8.87 -5.20
C GLY A 84 -7.06 -8.24 -4.33
N TRP A 85 -6.25 -7.32 -4.87
CA TRP A 85 -5.30 -6.56 -4.06
C TRP A 85 -5.99 -5.61 -3.08
N LEU A 86 -7.14 -5.04 -3.45
CA LEU A 86 -7.96 -4.25 -2.52
C LEU A 86 -8.49 -5.13 -1.38
N ASP A 87 -9.00 -6.34 -1.69
CA ASP A 87 -9.40 -7.32 -0.67
C ASP A 87 -8.24 -7.71 0.26
N ASP A 88 -7.01 -7.78 -0.28
CA ASP A 88 -5.82 -8.09 0.52
C ASP A 88 -5.47 -6.95 1.49
N VAL A 89 -5.65 -5.67 1.09
CA VAL A 89 -5.52 -4.54 2.02
C VAL A 89 -6.54 -4.65 3.13
N ARG A 90 -7.82 -4.92 2.80
CA ARG A 90 -8.90 -5.13 3.77
C ARG A 90 -8.56 -6.23 4.76
N ALA A 91 -8.11 -7.38 4.27
CA ALA A 91 -7.70 -8.50 5.11
C ALA A 91 -6.53 -8.16 6.05
N ALA A 92 -5.58 -7.35 5.58
CA ALA A 92 -4.47 -6.89 6.41
C ALA A 92 -4.91 -5.87 7.47
N VAL A 93 -5.88 -5.02 7.16
CA VAL A 93 -6.52 -4.11 8.13
C VAL A 93 -7.30 -4.90 9.17
N ASP A 94 -8.12 -5.87 8.78
CA ASP A 94 -8.84 -6.76 9.69
C ASP A 94 -7.87 -7.46 10.65
N TYR A 95 -6.79 -8.02 10.11
CA TYR A 95 -5.76 -8.66 10.90
C TYR A 95 -5.14 -7.69 11.93
N ALA A 96 -4.82 -6.47 11.52
CA ALA A 96 -4.22 -5.47 12.39
C ALA A 96 -5.19 -4.99 13.48
N VAL A 97 -6.49 -4.84 13.17
CA VAL A 97 -7.55 -4.50 14.13
C VAL A 97 -7.71 -5.58 15.19
N ASP A 98 -7.69 -6.86 14.77
CA ASP A 98 -7.88 -8.01 15.66
C ASP A 98 -6.63 -8.34 16.49
N MET A 99 -5.48 -7.73 16.21
CA MET A 99 -4.27 -7.95 17.00
C MET A 99 -4.44 -7.50 18.44
N PRO A 100 -3.97 -8.29 19.41
CA PRO A 100 -4.03 -7.92 20.82
C PRO A 100 -3.32 -6.57 21.07
N ARG A 101 -4.00 -5.67 21.77
CA ARG A 101 -3.49 -4.34 22.15
C ARG A 101 -3.32 -3.35 21.00
N THR A 102 -3.97 -3.53 19.87
CA THR A 102 -4.05 -2.49 18.85
C THR A 102 -4.89 -1.33 19.36
N GLY A 103 -4.32 -0.12 19.34
CA GLY A 103 -4.96 1.11 19.79
C GLY A 103 -5.50 1.97 18.63
N GLY A 104 -5.44 1.47 17.41
CA GLY A 104 -5.88 2.08 16.16
C GLY A 104 -5.03 1.60 15.00
N VAL A 105 -5.59 1.68 13.79
CA VAL A 105 -4.93 1.21 12.56
C VAL A 105 -4.77 2.37 11.59
N TRP A 106 -3.59 2.51 11.03
CA TRP A 106 -3.24 3.40 9.94
C TRP A 106 -2.72 2.58 8.77
N VAL A 107 -2.80 3.11 7.56
CA VAL A 107 -2.30 2.42 6.38
C VAL A 107 -1.27 3.29 5.66
N ALA A 108 -0.14 2.69 5.28
CA ALA A 108 0.82 3.33 4.40
C ALA A 108 1.06 2.46 3.15
N GLY A 109 1.20 3.08 1.99
CA GLY A 109 1.43 2.32 0.77
C GLY A 109 2.32 3.02 -0.24
N SER A 110 3.07 2.22 -1.00
CA SER A 110 3.89 2.68 -2.11
C SER A 110 3.21 2.41 -3.44
N SER A 111 3.24 3.38 -4.37
CA SER A 111 2.74 3.23 -5.74
C SER A 111 1.30 2.66 -5.74
N ALA A 112 1.03 1.57 -6.47
CA ALA A 112 -0.27 0.91 -6.48
C ALA A 112 -0.79 0.58 -5.06
N GLY A 113 0.08 0.13 -4.15
CA GLY A 113 -0.32 -0.12 -2.75
C GLY A 113 -0.76 1.16 -2.02
N GLY A 114 -0.21 2.32 -2.39
CA GLY A 114 -0.67 3.62 -1.87
C GLY A 114 -2.05 4.01 -2.40
N ALA A 115 -2.30 3.80 -3.69
CA ALA A 115 -3.60 4.02 -4.30
C ALA A 115 -4.69 3.11 -3.70
N LEU A 116 -4.36 1.83 -3.47
CA LEU A 116 -5.28 0.89 -2.81
C LEU A 116 -5.53 1.26 -1.33
N ALA A 117 -4.52 1.78 -0.63
CA ALA A 117 -4.66 2.28 0.73
C ALA A 117 -5.65 3.46 0.81
N LEU A 118 -5.65 4.37 -0.19
CA LEU A 118 -6.65 5.43 -0.30
C LEU A 118 -8.06 4.86 -0.51
N CYS A 119 -8.20 3.90 -1.43
CA CYS A 119 -9.50 3.30 -1.72
C CYS A 119 -10.08 2.54 -0.52
N GLU A 120 -9.27 1.75 0.18
CA GLU A 120 -9.75 1.03 1.35
C GLU A 120 -10.10 1.98 2.50
N ALA A 121 -9.30 3.02 2.71
CA ALA A 121 -9.59 4.00 3.77
C ALA A 121 -10.86 4.82 3.51
N ALA A 122 -11.26 5.00 2.25
CA ALA A 122 -12.53 5.65 1.92
C ALA A 122 -13.75 4.80 2.31
N GLU A 123 -13.60 3.48 2.36
CA GLU A 123 -14.66 2.53 2.67
C GLU A 123 -14.63 2.01 4.12
N ASP A 124 -13.49 2.17 4.84
CA ASP A 124 -13.29 1.62 6.18
C ASP A 124 -12.88 2.70 7.19
N ASP A 125 -13.83 3.12 8.03
CA ASP A 125 -13.63 4.12 9.09
C ASP A 125 -12.73 3.63 10.24
N ARG A 126 -12.39 2.36 10.31
CA ARG A 126 -11.42 1.82 11.27
C ARG A 126 -9.98 2.27 10.94
N ILE A 127 -9.74 2.68 9.70
CA ILE A 127 -8.48 3.27 9.26
C ILE A 127 -8.44 4.73 9.70
N LEU A 128 -7.59 5.04 10.65
CA LEU A 128 -7.51 6.35 11.29
C LEU A 128 -6.68 7.39 10.53
N GLY A 129 -5.97 6.97 9.48
CA GLY A 129 -5.22 7.87 8.62
C GLY A 129 -4.40 7.12 7.57
N VAL A 130 -3.98 7.83 6.52
CA VAL A 130 -3.29 7.25 5.36
C VAL A 130 -2.03 8.01 5.00
N ALA A 131 -0.98 7.26 4.65
CA ALA A 131 0.24 7.80 4.05
C ALA A 131 0.52 7.15 2.70
N THR A 132 0.77 7.94 1.65
CA THR A 132 1.16 7.39 0.34
C THR A 132 2.56 7.80 -0.08
N LEU A 133 3.24 6.90 -0.77
CA LEU A 133 4.56 7.12 -1.36
C LEU A 133 4.47 6.86 -2.87
N ALA A 134 4.44 7.92 -3.68
CA ALA A 134 4.35 7.86 -5.14
C ALA A 134 3.10 7.10 -5.66
N ALA A 135 1.93 7.35 -5.05
CA ALA A 135 0.69 6.72 -5.48
C ALA A 135 0.17 7.32 -6.80
N PRO A 136 -0.32 6.49 -7.75
CA PRO A 136 -1.03 6.96 -8.92
C PRO A 136 -2.44 7.45 -8.53
N ALA A 137 -2.96 8.43 -9.30
CA ALA A 137 -4.31 8.94 -9.13
C ALA A 137 -5.38 8.02 -9.78
N GLU A 138 -4.96 7.19 -10.74
CA GLU A 138 -5.84 6.31 -11.51
C GLU A 138 -5.07 5.10 -12.08
N PHE A 139 -5.81 4.11 -12.59
CA PHE A 139 -5.27 2.90 -13.23
C PHE A 139 -5.64 2.75 -14.70
N ASP A 140 -6.08 3.84 -15.36
CA ASP A 140 -6.56 3.82 -16.74
C ASP A 140 -5.50 3.31 -17.73
N ASN A 141 -4.22 3.63 -17.48
CA ASN A 141 -3.12 3.14 -18.30
C ASN A 141 -3.02 1.61 -18.31
N TRP A 142 -3.38 0.94 -17.21
CA TRP A 142 -3.39 -0.53 -17.13
C TRP A 142 -4.57 -1.13 -17.90
N ALA A 143 -5.67 -0.39 -18.02
CA ALA A 143 -6.84 -0.79 -18.78
C ALA A 143 -6.72 -0.54 -20.30
N SER A 144 -5.81 0.34 -20.72
CA SER A 144 -5.70 0.79 -22.11
C SER A 144 -5.33 -0.33 -23.09
N ASP A 145 -4.47 -1.28 -22.67
CA ASP A 145 -4.15 -2.52 -23.38
C ASP A 145 -4.09 -3.69 -22.40
N ALA A 146 -5.24 -4.25 -22.09
CA ALA A 146 -5.38 -5.34 -21.12
C ALA A 146 -4.56 -6.58 -21.46
N ARG A 147 -4.38 -6.88 -22.76
CA ARG A 147 -3.61 -8.07 -23.18
C ARG A 147 -2.11 -7.83 -23.00
N ALA A 148 -1.61 -6.66 -23.36
CA ALA A 148 -0.22 -6.30 -23.11
C ALA A 148 0.06 -6.26 -21.60
N PHE A 149 -0.84 -5.70 -20.81
CA PHE A 149 -0.70 -5.67 -19.36
C PHE A 149 -0.76 -7.07 -18.73
N LEU A 150 -1.64 -7.96 -19.20
CA LEU A 150 -1.65 -9.37 -18.76
C LEU A 150 -0.33 -10.07 -19.08
N ALA A 151 0.23 -9.86 -20.27
CA ALA A 151 1.54 -10.41 -20.65
C ALA A 151 2.63 -9.86 -19.70
N HIS A 152 2.57 -8.58 -19.36
CA HIS A 152 3.47 -7.97 -18.38
C HIS A 152 3.30 -8.58 -16.97
N CYS A 153 2.07 -8.78 -16.49
CA CYS A 153 1.79 -9.45 -15.22
C CYS A 153 2.40 -10.86 -15.14
N ARG A 154 2.34 -11.61 -16.24
CA ARG A 154 2.98 -12.93 -16.34
C ARG A 154 4.51 -12.83 -16.36
N LEU A 155 5.07 -11.85 -17.07
CA LEU A 155 6.51 -11.62 -17.13
C LEU A 155 7.08 -11.27 -15.74
N VAL A 156 6.42 -10.38 -15.00
CA VAL A 156 6.84 -10.00 -13.64
C VAL A 156 6.51 -11.07 -12.60
N GLY A 157 5.62 -12.02 -12.93
CA GLY A 157 5.31 -13.18 -12.11
C GLY A 157 4.21 -12.99 -11.08
N VAL A 158 3.40 -11.92 -11.18
CA VAL A 158 2.23 -11.71 -10.30
C VAL A 158 1.02 -12.55 -10.73
N ILE A 159 1.01 -13.03 -11.97
CA ILE A 159 0.09 -14.07 -12.47
C ILE A 159 0.93 -15.29 -12.82
N ARG A 160 0.75 -16.36 -12.03
CA ARG A 160 1.53 -17.60 -12.11
C ARG A 160 0.74 -18.72 -12.79
N ASP A 161 -0.58 -18.67 -12.70
CA ASP A 161 -1.48 -19.63 -13.34
C ASP A 161 -1.76 -19.19 -14.79
N SER A 162 -1.44 -20.05 -15.74
CA SER A 162 -1.65 -19.78 -17.17
C SER A 162 -3.12 -19.68 -17.56
N SER A 163 -4.02 -20.28 -16.77
CA SER A 163 -5.48 -20.22 -16.98
C SER A 163 -6.12 -18.95 -16.39
N PHE A 164 -5.38 -18.18 -15.58
CA PHE A 164 -5.86 -16.93 -14.99
C PHE A 164 -5.47 -15.71 -15.86
N PRO A 165 -6.35 -14.72 -16.02
CA PRO A 165 -7.75 -14.70 -15.61
C PRO A 165 -8.62 -15.52 -16.58
N PRO A 166 -9.74 -16.11 -16.13
CA PRO A 166 -10.66 -16.84 -17.01
C PRO A 166 -11.34 -15.95 -18.05
N ASP A 167 -11.49 -14.67 -17.72
CA ASP A 167 -12.04 -13.63 -18.59
C ASP A 167 -11.14 -12.37 -18.49
N VAL A 168 -10.42 -12.07 -19.57
CA VAL A 168 -9.48 -10.94 -19.62
C VAL A 168 -10.20 -9.60 -19.62
N GLU A 169 -11.39 -9.51 -20.22
CA GLU A 169 -12.15 -8.27 -20.31
C GLU A 169 -12.77 -7.92 -18.95
N ALA A 170 -13.31 -8.91 -18.25
CA ALA A 170 -13.82 -8.74 -16.90
C ALA A 170 -12.69 -8.35 -15.92
N TRP A 171 -11.51 -8.98 -16.04
CA TRP A 171 -10.32 -8.64 -15.25
C TRP A 171 -9.84 -7.20 -15.53
N ALA A 172 -9.80 -6.79 -16.78
CA ALA A 172 -9.41 -5.42 -17.15
C ALA A 172 -10.43 -4.37 -16.67
N ALA A 173 -11.71 -4.72 -16.61
CA ALA A 173 -12.74 -3.82 -16.10
C ALA A 173 -12.57 -3.46 -14.61
N GLU A 174 -11.79 -4.24 -13.84
CA GLU A 174 -11.46 -3.96 -12.44
C GLU A 174 -10.66 -2.66 -12.30
N PHE A 175 -9.78 -2.35 -13.26
CA PHE A 175 -8.90 -1.19 -13.21
C PHE A 175 -9.67 0.15 -13.19
N LYS A 176 -10.86 0.17 -13.79
CA LYS A 176 -11.76 1.32 -13.77
C LYS A 176 -12.64 1.41 -12.52
N LYS A 177 -12.74 0.31 -11.75
CA LYS A 177 -13.54 0.30 -10.51
C LYS A 177 -12.75 0.82 -9.32
N VAL A 178 -11.42 0.69 -9.35
CA VAL A 178 -10.53 1.23 -8.33
C VAL A 178 -10.20 2.66 -8.68
N GLN A 179 -10.75 3.61 -7.95
CA GLN A 179 -10.71 5.05 -8.27
C GLN A 179 -10.08 5.85 -7.12
N PRO A 180 -8.73 5.89 -7.00
CA PRO A 180 -8.03 6.59 -5.92
C PRO A 180 -8.38 8.08 -5.86
N LEU A 181 -8.58 8.72 -7.03
CA LEU A 181 -8.93 10.14 -7.12
C LEU A 181 -10.30 10.45 -6.51
N ALA A 182 -11.28 9.56 -6.67
CA ALA A 182 -12.57 9.70 -6.01
C ALA A 182 -12.48 9.36 -4.51
N ALA A 183 -11.76 8.29 -4.19
CA ALA A 183 -11.63 7.79 -2.82
C ALA A 183 -10.93 8.78 -1.88
N VAL A 184 -9.91 9.51 -2.35
CA VAL A 184 -9.14 10.43 -1.51
C VAL A 184 -9.99 11.56 -0.92
N ALA A 185 -11.06 11.96 -1.59
CA ALA A 185 -11.99 13.00 -1.14
C ALA A 185 -12.79 12.58 0.12
N GLU A 186 -12.96 11.28 0.35
CA GLU A 186 -13.74 10.73 1.47
C GLU A 186 -12.88 10.49 2.74
N ILE A 187 -11.56 10.73 2.66
CA ILE A 187 -10.65 10.49 3.79
C ILE A 187 -10.65 11.63 4.81
N PRO A 188 -10.56 12.91 4.39
CA PRO A 188 -10.60 14.00 5.36
C PRO A 188 -11.89 14.01 6.22
N PRO A 189 -11.80 14.41 7.52
CA PRO A 189 -10.67 15.08 8.19
C PRO A 189 -9.61 14.13 8.78
N ARG A 190 -9.64 12.83 8.47
CA ARG A 190 -8.62 11.89 8.93
C ARG A 190 -7.24 12.28 8.38
N PRO A 191 -6.16 12.11 9.15
CA PRO A 191 -4.80 12.47 8.75
C PRO A 191 -4.40 11.81 7.43
N LEU A 192 -4.05 12.62 6.42
CA LEU A 192 -3.67 12.19 5.08
C LEU A 192 -2.36 12.87 4.67
N VAL A 193 -1.33 12.08 4.36
CA VAL A 193 -0.08 12.57 3.78
C VAL A 193 0.18 11.92 2.43
N LEU A 194 0.45 12.76 1.43
CA LEU A 194 0.77 12.35 0.06
C LEU A 194 2.23 12.72 -0.23
N MET A 195 3.11 11.74 -0.30
CA MET A 195 4.53 11.93 -0.60
C MET A 195 4.85 11.53 -2.04
N HIS A 196 5.56 12.38 -2.78
CA HIS A 196 5.93 12.11 -4.17
C HIS A 196 7.30 12.66 -4.53
N GLY A 197 8.02 11.95 -5.40
CA GLY A 197 9.29 12.44 -5.95
C GLY A 197 9.07 13.42 -7.10
N SER A 198 9.81 14.53 -7.16
CA SER A 198 9.67 15.47 -8.29
C SER A 198 10.10 14.87 -9.63
N ASP A 199 11.02 13.90 -9.61
CA ASP A 199 11.65 13.30 -10.78
C ASP A 199 11.21 11.84 -10.97
N ASP A 200 9.97 11.53 -10.54
CA ASP A 200 9.39 10.19 -10.68
C ASP A 200 9.11 9.88 -12.17
N PRO A 201 9.81 8.89 -12.78
CA PRO A 201 9.63 8.54 -14.18
C PRO A 201 8.47 7.55 -14.41
N THR A 202 7.85 7.05 -13.35
CA THR A 202 6.84 5.98 -13.41
C THR A 202 5.44 6.53 -13.18
N VAL A 203 5.27 7.29 -12.12
CA VAL A 203 4.03 7.98 -11.77
C VAL A 203 4.35 9.48 -11.73
N PRO A 204 3.73 10.30 -12.58
CA PRO A 204 4.05 11.72 -12.63
C PRO A 204 3.61 12.44 -11.34
N VAL A 205 4.39 13.41 -10.89
CA VAL A 205 4.08 14.21 -9.69
C VAL A 205 2.74 14.95 -9.80
N SER A 206 2.20 15.10 -11.00
CA SER A 206 0.84 15.60 -11.23
C SER A 206 -0.24 14.78 -10.56
N ASP A 207 -0.03 13.46 -10.43
CA ASP A 207 -0.98 12.57 -9.77
C ASP A 207 -1.11 12.90 -8.28
N ALA A 208 0.01 13.12 -7.59
CA ALA A 208 -0.02 13.53 -6.19
C ALA A 208 -0.69 14.90 -5.99
N ARG A 209 -0.53 15.82 -6.95
CA ARG A 209 -1.22 17.11 -6.94
C ARG A 209 -2.71 16.94 -7.17
N ALA A 210 -3.11 16.11 -8.13
CA ALA A 210 -4.52 15.82 -8.38
C ALA A 210 -5.20 15.18 -7.17
N LEU A 211 -4.52 14.23 -6.49
CA LEU A 211 -5.00 13.64 -5.24
C LEU A 211 -5.12 14.69 -4.11
N ALA A 212 -4.15 15.59 -3.99
CA ALA A 212 -4.20 16.66 -2.99
C ALA A 212 -5.33 17.67 -3.26
N ASP A 213 -5.53 18.02 -4.53
CA ASP A 213 -6.62 18.91 -4.96
C ASP A 213 -7.98 18.26 -4.70
N ALA A 214 -8.12 16.95 -4.98
CA ALA A 214 -9.35 16.20 -4.72
C ALA A 214 -9.66 16.05 -3.21
N ALA A 215 -8.65 16.08 -2.35
CA ALA A 215 -8.81 16.11 -0.90
C ALA A 215 -9.14 17.53 -0.37
N ASP A 216 -9.52 18.48 -1.23
CA ASP A 216 -9.89 19.86 -0.89
C ASP A 216 -8.83 20.58 -0.04
N GLY A 217 -7.54 20.35 -0.33
CA GLY A 217 -6.41 20.94 0.38
C GLY A 217 -6.20 20.42 1.81
N GLN A 218 -6.91 19.38 2.22
CA GLN A 218 -6.78 18.81 3.57
C GLN A 218 -5.68 17.72 3.65
N ALA A 219 -5.04 17.36 2.53
CA ALA A 219 -3.90 16.48 2.50
C ALA A 219 -2.58 17.23 2.74
N ASP A 220 -1.68 16.65 3.52
CA ASP A 220 -0.28 17.11 3.66
C ASP A 220 0.51 16.64 2.42
N LEU A 221 0.58 17.44 1.36
CA LEU A 221 1.33 17.10 0.15
C LEU A 221 2.82 17.42 0.33
N ARG A 222 3.68 16.41 0.17
CA ARG A 222 5.14 16.51 0.28
C ARG A 222 5.82 16.07 -1.00
N VAL A 223 6.26 17.03 -1.80
CA VAL A 223 7.07 16.78 -2.98
C VAL A 223 8.56 16.78 -2.60
N ILE A 224 9.22 15.63 -2.81
CA ILE A 224 10.64 15.45 -2.47
C ILE A 224 11.48 15.76 -3.72
N ALA A 225 12.17 16.89 -3.69
CA ALA A 225 12.94 17.39 -4.83
C ALA A 225 14.06 16.40 -5.23
N GLY A 226 14.15 16.08 -6.52
CA GLY A 226 15.12 15.17 -7.10
C GLY A 226 14.91 13.69 -6.78
N ALA A 227 13.86 13.34 -6.02
CA ALA A 227 13.55 11.95 -5.76
C ALA A 227 12.78 11.32 -6.92
N GLY A 228 13.07 10.03 -7.19
CA GLY A 228 12.34 9.20 -8.16
C GLY A 228 11.22 8.38 -7.50
N HIS A 229 10.76 7.33 -8.21
CA HIS A 229 9.62 6.50 -7.81
C HIS A 229 9.81 5.72 -6.51
N ARG A 230 11.02 5.26 -6.21
CA ARG A 230 11.29 4.34 -5.09
C ARG A 230 11.46 5.06 -3.76
N LEU A 231 10.47 5.83 -3.33
CA LEU A 231 10.54 6.68 -2.14
C LEU A 231 10.83 5.91 -0.83
N ARG A 232 10.47 4.64 -0.74
CA ARG A 232 10.81 3.81 0.43
C ARG A 232 12.32 3.63 0.66
N HIS A 233 13.14 3.94 -0.34
CA HIS A 233 14.61 3.94 -0.26
C HIS A 233 15.20 5.35 -0.15
N ASP A 234 14.38 6.40 -0.21
CA ASP A 234 14.81 7.77 0.02
C ASP A 234 14.71 8.09 1.53
N PRO A 235 15.82 8.38 2.20
CA PRO A 235 15.82 8.62 3.65
C PRO A 235 14.96 9.83 4.05
N ARG A 236 14.75 10.80 3.13
CA ARG A 236 13.91 11.97 3.38
C ARG A 236 12.43 11.57 3.40
N ALA A 237 12.02 10.66 2.51
CA ALA A 237 10.66 10.13 2.48
C ALA A 237 10.38 9.25 3.72
N VAL A 238 11.33 8.39 4.09
CA VAL A 238 11.21 7.55 5.30
C VAL A 238 11.13 8.41 6.55
N ALA A 239 11.98 9.43 6.68
CA ALA A 239 11.91 10.39 7.79
C ALA A 239 10.58 11.16 7.82
N ALA A 240 10.04 11.54 6.65
CA ALA A 240 8.74 12.20 6.55
C ALA A 240 7.58 11.28 6.98
N LEU A 241 7.65 9.99 6.63
CA LEU A 241 6.69 8.97 7.07
C LEU A 241 6.75 8.79 8.60
N MET A 242 7.95 8.63 9.17
CA MET A 242 8.12 8.50 10.62
C MET A 242 7.60 9.73 11.36
N GLY A 243 7.95 10.94 10.92
CA GLY A 243 7.42 12.16 11.52
C GLY A 243 5.90 12.32 11.37
N TRP A 244 5.28 11.75 10.32
CA TRP A 244 3.84 11.68 10.22
C TRP A 244 3.28 10.68 11.24
N MET A 245 3.85 9.48 11.37
CA MET A 245 3.45 8.47 12.37
C MET A 245 3.54 9.02 13.80
N GLU A 246 4.61 9.70 14.16
CA GLU A 246 4.80 10.31 15.48
C GLU A 246 3.68 11.29 15.84
N ARG A 247 3.19 12.06 14.86
CA ARG A 247 2.05 12.99 15.07
C ARG A 247 0.71 12.28 15.29
N GLN A 248 0.58 11.01 14.86
CA GLN A 248 -0.64 10.21 15.04
C GLN A 248 -0.60 9.37 16.33
N GLY A 249 0.59 9.00 16.75
CA GLY A 249 0.80 8.21 17.95
C GLY A 249 0.88 9.12 19.15
N VAL A 250 -0.09 9.20 19.96
CA VAL A 250 -0.15 9.72 21.32
C VAL A 250 -1.32 10.68 21.54
N HIS A 251 -2.32 10.14 22.13
CA HIS A 251 -2.87 10.91 23.30
C HIS A 251 -3.43 9.91 24.29
#